data_8ec4d704850586f1b33923724acd9d69
#
_entry.id   8ec4d704850586f1b33923724acd9d69
#
_cell.length_a   1.000
_cell.length_b   1.000
_cell.length_c   1.000
_cell.angle_alpha   90.00
_cell.angle_beta   90.00
_cell.angle_gamma   90.00
#
_symmetry.space_group_name_H-M   'P 1'
#
loop_
_entity.id
_entity.type
_entity.pdbx_description
1 polymer ?
#
loop_
_entity_poly.entity_id
_entity_poly.type
_entity_poly.pdbx_seq_one_letter_code
_entity_poly.pdbx_strand_id
1 'polypeptide(L)'
;LLLGSGLPGGMMGSMMADLKGVHSGINLILKGQGKEPMSLDDLVVMLFEEVEYVWPKLGYPPLVTPFSQYVKNVALMNVMQLVKGEERWTMIDNHTWDMILGKSGKLPGALAPEIIELAKSKGYEFTDEDPQVNYPDELDKYRKEMDDNGWEYGEDEEELFELAMHDRQYRDYKSGVAKKRFMDDLQRAQDAAMVKSG
;
A
#
# COMPACT_ATOMS: atom_id res chain seq x y z
N LEU A 1 -3.90 20.30 -14.84
CA LEU A 1 -3.52 20.03 -13.43
C LEU A 1 -2.47 18.93 -13.34
N LEU A 2 -2.73 17.77 -13.95
CA LEU A 2 -1.85 16.59 -13.88
C LEU A 2 -0.44 16.84 -14.46
N LEU A 3 -0.30 17.66 -15.48
CA LEU A 3 0.99 17.97 -16.12
C LEU A 3 1.89 18.94 -15.31
N GLY A 4 1.32 19.61 -14.31
CA GLY A 4 2.05 20.54 -13.44
C GLY A 4 2.34 19.98 -12.04
N SER A 5 1.87 18.78 -11.72
CA SER A 5 2.14 18.19 -10.42
C SER A 5 3.58 17.67 -10.36
N GLY A 6 4.33 18.07 -9.34
CA GLY A 6 5.68 17.55 -9.08
C GLY A 6 5.69 16.09 -8.54
N LEU A 7 4.57 15.37 -8.62
CA LEU A 7 4.48 14.01 -8.10
C LEU A 7 5.08 12.99 -9.06
N PRO A 8 5.81 11.98 -8.57
CA PRO A 8 6.38 10.91 -9.39
C PRO A 8 5.31 10.14 -10.15
N GLY A 9 5.62 9.72 -11.40
CA GLY A 9 4.67 9.01 -12.27
C GLY A 9 4.11 7.73 -11.67
N GLY A 10 4.91 6.96 -10.93
CA GLY A 10 4.45 5.75 -10.22
C GLY A 10 3.42 6.04 -9.13
N MET A 11 3.61 7.11 -8.36
CA MET A 11 2.65 7.57 -7.35
C MET A 11 1.35 8.03 -8.01
N MET A 12 1.46 8.80 -9.10
CA MET A 12 0.32 9.25 -9.90
C MET A 12 -0.47 8.07 -10.47
N GLY A 13 0.20 7.12 -11.11
CA GLY A 13 -0.44 5.94 -11.69
C GLY A 13 -1.21 5.12 -10.65
N SER A 14 -0.61 4.88 -9.49
CA SER A 14 -1.26 4.21 -8.35
C SER A 14 -2.46 5.00 -7.82
N MET A 15 -2.33 6.32 -7.68
CA MET A 15 -3.42 7.18 -7.21
C MET A 15 -4.60 7.17 -8.17
N MET A 16 -4.34 7.23 -9.47
CA MET A 16 -5.39 7.17 -10.51
C MET A 16 -6.07 5.80 -10.58
N ALA A 17 -5.35 4.71 -10.29
CA ALA A 17 -5.95 3.37 -10.23
C ALA A 17 -6.95 3.25 -9.06
N ASP A 18 -6.64 3.82 -7.91
CA ASP A 18 -7.51 3.79 -6.73
C ASP A 18 -8.70 4.77 -6.84
N LEU A 19 -8.57 5.80 -7.67
CA LEU A 19 -9.46 6.98 -7.70
C LEU A 19 -10.93 6.63 -7.90
N LYS A 20 -11.25 5.68 -8.79
CA LYS A 20 -12.66 5.28 -9.06
C LYS A 20 -13.31 4.65 -7.83
N GLY A 21 -12.58 3.79 -7.13
CA GLY A 21 -13.07 3.13 -5.92
C GLY A 21 -13.29 4.14 -4.79
N VAL A 22 -12.30 5.02 -4.58
CA VAL A 22 -12.36 6.09 -3.56
C VAL A 22 -13.49 7.07 -3.85
N HIS A 23 -13.65 7.52 -5.09
CA HIS A 23 -14.73 8.42 -5.51
C HIS A 23 -16.12 7.82 -5.24
N SER A 24 -16.31 6.54 -5.59
CA SER A 24 -17.57 5.84 -5.31
C SER A 24 -17.84 5.75 -3.80
N GLY A 25 -16.83 5.44 -3.01
CA GLY A 25 -16.93 5.38 -1.54
C GLY A 25 -17.26 6.74 -0.91
N ILE A 26 -16.59 7.80 -1.34
CA ILE A 26 -16.83 9.17 -0.89
C ILE A 26 -18.27 9.61 -1.21
N ASN A 27 -18.73 9.38 -2.43
CA ASN A 27 -20.09 9.75 -2.82
C ASN A 27 -21.17 8.96 -2.08
N LEU A 28 -20.86 7.73 -1.68
CA LEU A 28 -21.75 6.96 -0.81
C LEU A 28 -21.87 7.60 0.60
N ILE A 29 -20.73 8.06 1.15
CA ILE A 29 -20.69 8.77 2.44
C ILE A 29 -21.49 10.08 2.36
N LEU A 30 -21.21 10.90 1.34
CA LEU A 30 -21.91 12.18 1.12
C LEU A 30 -23.42 12.00 0.98
N LYS A 31 -23.85 11.00 0.20
CA LYS A 31 -25.25 10.62 0.06
C LYS A 31 -25.87 10.26 1.41
N GLY A 32 -25.17 9.49 2.24
CA GLY A 32 -25.62 9.14 3.59
C GLY A 32 -25.77 10.35 4.52
N GLN A 33 -25.00 11.43 4.24
CA GLN A 33 -25.08 12.71 4.96
C GLN A 33 -26.10 13.70 4.36
N GLY A 34 -26.80 13.34 3.27
CA GLY A 34 -27.69 14.23 2.55
C GLY A 34 -26.98 15.37 1.81
N LYS A 35 -25.72 15.19 1.47
CA LYS A 35 -24.90 16.16 0.73
C LYS A 35 -24.83 15.81 -0.77
N GLU A 36 -24.56 16.84 -1.58
CA GLU A 36 -24.34 16.67 -3.02
C GLU A 36 -23.09 15.81 -3.30
N PRO A 37 -23.12 15.02 -4.36
CA PRO A 37 -21.98 14.21 -4.74
C PRO A 37 -20.78 15.08 -5.17
N MET A 38 -19.57 14.66 -4.78
CA MET A 38 -18.33 15.27 -5.20
C MET A 38 -18.00 14.87 -6.65
N SER A 39 -17.52 15.79 -7.46
CA SER A 39 -17.00 15.45 -8.78
C SER A 39 -15.65 14.72 -8.68
N LEU A 40 -15.27 14.01 -9.76
CA LEU A 40 -13.97 13.35 -9.81
C LEU A 40 -12.82 14.38 -9.80
N ASP A 41 -13.01 15.52 -10.46
CA ASP A 41 -12.01 16.59 -10.52
C ASP A 41 -11.80 17.24 -9.15
N ASP A 42 -12.87 17.48 -8.39
CA ASP A 42 -12.78 18.01 -7.04
C ASP A 42 -12.05 17.04 -6.10
N LEU A 43 -12.32 15.74 -6.25
CA LEU A 43 -11.60 14.72 -5.48
C LEU A 43 -10.10 14.72 -5.82
N VAL A 44 -9.73 14.84 -7.08
CA VAL A 44 -8.32 14.92 -7.50
C VAL A 44 -7.65 16.13 -6.89
N VAL A 45 -8.29 17.29 -6.93
CA VAL A 45 -7.75 18.53 -6.31
C VAL A 45 -7.55 18.31 -4.81
N MET A 46 -8.57 17.81 -4.12
CA MET A 46 -8.51 17.55 -2.68
C MET A 46 -7.40 16.56 -2.29
N LEU A 47 -7.17 15.52 -3.12
CA LEU A 47 -6.09 14.58 -2.90
C LEU A 47 -4.70 15.21 -3.08
N PHE A 48 -4.52 16.07 -4.08
CA PHE A 48 -3.26 16.78 -4.27
C PHE A 48 -2.96 17.73 -3.11
N GLU A 49 -3.94 18.49 -2.67
CA GLU A 49 -3.82 19.38 -1.51
C GLU A 49 -3.49 18.59 -0.25
N GLU A 50 -4.10 17.42 -0.08
CA GLU A 50 -3.82 16.57 1.08
C GLU A 50 -2.42 15.92 1.00
N VAL A 51 -1.92 15.55 -0.16
CA VAL A 51 -0.53 15.09 -0.32
C VAL A 51 0.45 16.21 0.02
N GLU A 52 0.20 17.43 -0.45
CA GLU A 52 1.01 18.62 -0.13
C GLU A 52 1.01 18.90 1.39
N TYR A 53 -0.11 18.69 2.06
CA TYR A 53 -0.23 18.82 3.50
C TYR A 53 0.49 17.71 4.28
N VAL A 54 0.36 16.46 3.85
CA VAL A 54 0.86 15.27 4.54
C VAL A 54 2.37 15.12 4.41
N TRP A 55 2.91 15.29 3.21
CA TRP A 55 4.29 14.98 2.90
C TRP A 55 5.32 15.68 3.81
N PRO A 56 5.27 17.01 4.01
CA PRO A 56 6.18 17.68 4.93
C PRO A 56 6.01 17.24 6.38
N LYS A 57 4.79 16.94 6.81
CA LYS A 57 4.49 16.52 8.18
C LYS A 57 5.04 15.15 8.52
N LEU A 58 5.20 14.30 7.53
CA LEU A 58 5.85 13.00 7.64
C LEU A 58 7.40 13.07 7.50
N GLY A 59 8.00 14.28 7.52
CA GLY A 59 9.45 14.45 7.43
C GLY A 59 10.02 14.27 6.03
N TYR A 60 9.25 14.58 4.99
CA TYR A 60 9.67 14.54 3.59
C TYR A 60 10.21 13.15 3.15
N PRO A 61 9.53 12.04 3.40
CA PRO A 61 9.99 10.75 2.90
C PRO A 61 10.21 10.80 1.38
N PRO A 62 11.22 10.11 0.84
CA PRO A 62 11.46 10.07 -0.59
C PRO A 62 10.21 9.58 -1.32
N LEU A 63 9.77 10.30 -2.38
CA LEU A 63 8.58 9.90 -3.13
C LEU A 63 8.89 8.79 -4.15
N VAL A 64 9.59 7.75 -3.70
CA VAL A 64 9.86 6.50 -4.41
C VAL A 64 9.20 5.35 -3.67
N THR A 65 8.95 4.23 -4.36
CA THR A 65 8.38 3.04 -3.75
C THR A 65 9.33 2.47 -2.68
N PRO A 66 8.85 2.11 -1.48
CA PRO A 66 7.44 2.08 -1.06
C PRO A 66 6.93 3.39 -0.44
N PHE A 67 7.77 4.35 -0.09
CA PHE A 67 7.42 5.54 0.70
C PHE A 67 6.39 6.44 0.02
N SER A 68 6.45 6.57 -1.30
CA SER A 68 5.43 7.30 -2.07
C SER A 68 4.02 6.71 -1.88
N GLN A 69 3.92 5.39 -1.71
CA GLN A 69 2.65 4.73 -1.44
C GLN A 69 2.15 5.02 -0.02
N TYR A 70 3.05 5.12 0.96
CA TYR A 70 2.69 5.48 2.33
C TYR A 70 2.12 6.90 2.41
N VAL A 71 2.78 7.87 1.78
CA VAL A 71 2.28 9.26 1.70
C VAL A 71 0.92 9.31 1.00
N LYS A 72 0.78 8.62 -0.13
CA LYS A 72 -0.49 8.53 -0.87
C LYS A 72 -1.60 7.92 -0.01
N ASN A 73 -1.32 6.82 0.66
CA ASN A 73 -2.32 6.11 1.46
C ASN A 73 -2.80 6.97 2.64
N VAL A 74 -1.89 7.65 3.33
CA VAL A 74 -2.27 8.59 4.40
C VAL A 74 -3.14 9.72 3.86
N ALA A 75 -2.77 10.31 2.72
CA ALA A 75 -3.57 11.36 2.10
C ALA A 75 -4.97 10.86 1.73
N LEU A 76 -5.09 9.68 1.12
CA LEU A 76 -6.38 9.05 0.81
C LEU A 76 -7.23 8.82 2.05
N MET A 77 -6.65 8.28 3.11
CA MET A 77 -7.38 8.03 4.37
C MET A 77 -7.82 9.34 5.01
N ASN A 78 -6.97 10.35 5.05
CA ASN A 78 -7.33 11.68 5.56
C ASN A 78 -8.48 12.30 4.78
N VAL A 79 -8.46 12.26 3.44
CA VAL A 79 -9.57 12.76 2.61
C VAL A 79 -10.88 12.05 2.97
N MET A 80 -10.85 10.73 3.11
CA MET A 80 -12.04 9.97 3.50
C MET A 80 -12.57 10.37 4.88
N GLN A 81 -11.68 10.61 5.84
CA GLN A 81 -12.06 11.05 7.19
C GLN A 81 -12.63 12.48 7.19
N LEU A 82 -11.98 13.39 6.48
CA LEU A 82 -12.46 14.78 6.35
C LEU A 82 -13.86 14.84 5.72
N VAL A 83 -14.13 14.03 4.70
CA VAL A 83 -15.46 13.94 4.09
C VAL A 83 -16.52 13.43 5.08
N LYS A 84 -16.14 12.53 5.98
CA LYS A 84 -17.02 12.08 7.07
C LYS A 84 -17.24 13.15 8.15
N GLY A 85 -16.42 14.19 8.22
CA GLY A 85 -16.37 15.18 9.29
C GLY A 85 -15.50 14.74 10.46
N GLU A 86 -14.60 13.78 10.23
CA GLU A 86 -13.65 13.27 11.21
C GLU A 86 -12.28 13.97 11.04
N GLU A 87 -11.38 13.76 12.00
CA GLU A 87 -10.06 14.36 12.00
C GLU A 87 -9.06 13.56 11.14
N ARG A 88 -7.99 14.23 10.70
CA ARG A 88 -6.84 13.61 10.05
C ARG A 88 -6.11 12.65 10.99
N TRP A 89 -5.25 11.80 10.42
CA TRP A 89 -4.31 10.92 11.14
C TRP A 89 -4.95 9.79 11.95
N THR A 90 -6.25 9.58 11.83
CA THR A 90 -6.97 8.52 12.55
C THR A 90 -6.68 7.14 11.98
N MET A 91 -6.32 7.06 10.70
CA MET A 91 -6.03 5.81 9.99
C MET A 91 -4.64 5.89 9.33
N ILE A 92 -3.64 5.34 10.01
CA ILE A 92 -2.28 5.17 9.52
C ILE A 92 -1.95 3.68 9.61
N ASP A 93 -1.53 3.08 8.50
CA ASP A 93 -1.17 1.66 8.44
C ASP A 93 0.18 1.36 9.12
N ASN A 94 0.43 0.09 9.43
CA ASN A 94 1.61 -0.34 10.16
C ASN A 94 2.93 -0.02 9.43
N HIS A 95 2.98 -0.15 8.12
CA HIS A 95 4.20 0.13 7.35
C HIS A 95 4.52 1.63 7.34
N THR A 96 3.48 2.47 7.27
CA THR A 96 3.63 3.92 7.43
C THR A 96 4.11 4.25 8.85
N TRP A 97 3.59 3.59 9.88
CA TRP A 97 4.10 3.74 11.24
C TRP A 97 5.55 3.30 11.37
N ASP A 98 5.95 2.20 10.78
CA ASP A 98 7.35 1.73 10.79
C ASP A 98 8.29 2.76 10.16
N MET A 99 7.87 3.41 9.08
CA MET A 99 8.60 4.54 8.47
C MET A 99 8.68 5.74 9.43
N ILE A 100 7.56 6.17 10.02
CA ILE A 100 7.49 7.30 10.95
C ILE A 100 8.39 7.07 12.16
N LEU A 101 8.41 5.87 12.70
CA LEU A 101 9.14 5.50 13.90
C LEU A 101 10.65 5.28 13.67
N GLY A 102 11.12 5.37 12.42
CA GLY A 102 12.54 5.23 12.07
C GLY A 102 13.01 3.82 11.75
N LYS A 103 12.13 2.81 11.80
CA LYS A 103 12.49 1.41 11.49
C LYS A 103 12.94 1.20 10.04
N SER A 104 12.54 2.09 9.14
CA SER A 104 12.96 2.08 7.73
C SER A 104 14.13 3.02 7.44
N GLY A 105 14.77 3.54 8.49
CA GLY A 105 15.85 4.50 8.42
C GLY A 105 15.40 5.94 8.66
N LYS A 106 16.40 6.82 8.72
CA LYS A 106 16.20 8.24 9.04
C LYS A 106 15.50 8.98 7.90
N LEU A 107 14.45 9.72 8.25
CA LEU A 107 13.75 10.60 7.32
C LEU A 107 14.58 11.85 6.98
N PRO A 108 14.42 12.42 5.76
CA PRO A 108 15.15 13.60 5.33
C PRO A 108 14.88 14.86 6.16
N GLY A 109 13.65 15.00 6.66
CA GLY A 109 13.22 16.15 7.47
C GLY A 109 12.67 15.73 8.82
N ALA A 110 12.37 16.73 9.65
CA ALA A 110 11.75 16.50 10.94
C ALA A 110 10.26 16.13 10.78
N LEU A 111 9.79 15.22 11.61
CA LEU A 111 8.36 14.96 11.76
C LEU A 111 7.65 16.15 12.38
N ALA A 112 6.42 16.42 11.97
CA ALA A 112 5.60 17.44 12.60
C ALA A 112 5.28 17.06 14.07
N PRO A 113 5.18 18.07 14.97
CA PRO A 113 4.93 17.83 16.38
C PRO A 113 3.66 16.97 16.63
N GLU A 114 2.61 17.21 15.87
CA GLU A 114 1.35 16.45 15.99
C GLU A 114 1.54 14.95 15.69
N ILE A 115 2.46 14.59 14.78
CA ILE A 115 2.75 13.18 14.47
C ILE A 115 3.54 12.54 15.61
N ILE A 116 4.49 13.27 16.19
CA ILE A 116 5.27 12.81 17.34
C ILE A 116 4.36 12.60 18.56
N GLU A 117 3.46 13.54 18.82
CA GLU A 117 2.50 13.44 19.93
C GLU A 117 1.53 12.27 19.72
N LEU A 118 1.05 12.10 18.50
CA LEU A 118 0.18 10.98 18.14
C LEU A 118 0.89 9.62 18.35
N ALA A 119 2.15 9.48 17.93
CA ALA A 119 2.93 8.28 18.16
C ALA A 119 3.07 7.98 19.66
N LYS A 120 3.42 8.99 20.46
CA LYS A 120 3.56 8.87 21.92
C LYS A 120 2.23 8.50 22.59
N SER A 121 1.12 9.08 22.15
CA SER A 121 -0.21 8.77 22.69
C SER A 121 -0.64 7.33 22.45
N LYS A 122 -0.10 6.71 21.39
CA LYS A 122 -0.31 5.29 21.05
C LYS A 122 0.69 4.36 21.73
N GLY A 123 1.65 4.89 22.49
CA GLY A 123 2.71 4.11 23.16
C GLY A 123 3.78 3.61 22.19
N TYR A 124 3.95 4.25 21.03
CA TYR A 124 4.97 3.90 20.06
C TYR A 124 6.33 4.50 20.45
N GLU A 125 7.39 3.75 20.22
CA GLU A 125 8.77 4.15 20.48
C GLU A 125 9.49 4.42 19.15
N PHE A 126 10.25 5.52 19.11
CA PHE A 126 11.11 5.86 17.98
C PHE A 126 12.44 5.13 18.10
N THR A 127 13.03 4.79 16.96
CA THR A 127 14.36 4.15 16.89
C THR A 127 15.23 4.85 15.86
N ASP A 128 16.54 4.86 16.10
CA ASP A 128 17.63 5.29 15.17
C ASP A 128 18.56 4.10 14.87
N GLU A 129 18.14 2.88 15.18
CA GLU A 129 18.88 1.68 14.82
C GLU A 129 18.99 1.53 13.30
N ASP A 130 20.07 0.90 12.86
CA ASP A 130 20.24 0.55 11.46
C ASP A 130 19.06 -0.33 11.01
N PRO A 131 18.31 0.04 9.97
CA PRO A 131 17.21 -0.76 9.46
C PRO A 131 17.58 -2.20 9.14
N GLN A 132 18.83 -2.47 8.77
CA GLN A 132 19.32 -3.82 8.46
C GLN A 132 19.18 -4.79 9.63
N VAL A 133 19.19 -4.28 10.87
CA VAL A 133 18.95 -5.11 12.06
C VAL A 133 17.55 -5.75 12.05
N ASN A 134 16.59 -5.08 11.44
CA ASN A 134 15.20 -5.55 11.34
C ASN A 134 14.97 -6.49 10.13
N TYR A 135 15.95 -6.61 9.25
CA TYR A 135 15.86 -7.41 8.03
C TYR A 135 17.07 -8.37 7.93
N PRO A 136 17.16 -9.39 8.80
CA PRO A 136 18.22 -10.38 8.73
C PRO A 136 18.15 -11.13 7.39
N ASP A 137 19.30 -11.70 6.98
CA ASP A 137 19.32 -12.62 5.85
C ASP A 137 18.50 -13.87 6.19
N GLU A 138 17.48 -14.15 5.39
CA GLU A 138 16.60 -15.30 5.55
C GLU A 138 16.80 -16.39 4.50
N LEU A 139 17.79 -16.26 3.59
CA LEU A 139 17.99 -17.24 2.52
C LEU A 139 18.19 -18.66 3.05
N ASP A 140 18.90 -18.84 4.15
CA ASP A 140 19.10 -20.16 4.76
C ASP A 140 17.78 -20.78 5.26
N LYS A 141 16.86 -19.95 5.73
CA LYS A 141 15.50 -20.39 6.10
C LYS A 141 14.74 -20.92 4.88
N TYR A 142 14.81 -20.21 3.75
CA TYR A 142 14.17 -20.64 2.52
C TYR A 142 14.85 -21.85 1.88
N ARG A 143 16.19 -21.97 1.96
CA ARG A 143 16.93 -23.19 1.57
C ARG A 143 16.40 -24.40 2.34
N LYS A 144 16.32 -24.27 3.65
CA LYS A 144 15.80 -25.34 4.51
C LYS A 144 14.35 -25.72 4.12
N GLU A 145 13.50 -24.73 3.84
CA GLU A 145 12.11 -24.99 3.40
C GLU A 145 12.07 -25.75 2.07
N MET A 146 12.93 -25.40 1.11
CA MET A 146 13.05 -26.10 -0.16
C MET A 146 13.49 -27.55 0.04
N ASP A 147 14.52 -27.78 0.87
CA ASP A 147 15.02 -29.12 1.19
C ASP A 147 13.92 -29.96 1.87
N ASP A 148 13.24 -29.41 2.87
CA ASP A 148 12.17 -30.10 3.60
C ASP A 148 10.99 -30.50 2.71
N ASN A 149 10.74 -29.76 1.63
CA ASN A 149 9.66 -30.02 0.67
C ASN A 149 10.15 -30.78 -0.59
N GLY A 150 11.45 -31.02 -0.73
CA GLY A 150 12.03 -31.68 -1.92
C GLY A 150 11.87 -30.84 -3.19
N TRP A 151 11.92 -29.50 -3.07
CA TRP A 151 11.86 -28.60 -4.21
C TRP A 151 13.27 -28.39 -4.78
N GLU A 152 13.35 -28.34 -6.11
CA GLU A 152 14.60 -28.09 -6.82
C GLU A 152 14.94 -26.60 -6.77
N TYR A 153 16.24 -26.28 -6.69
CA TYR A 153 16.72 -24.89 -6.62
C TYR A 153 16.74 -24.18 -7.99
N GLY A 154 16.68 -24.94 -9.09
CA GLY A 154 16.94 -24.43 -10.42
C GLY A 154 18.44 -24.40 -10.75
N GLU A 155 18.79 -23.94 -11.95
CA GLU A 155 20.15 -23.99 -12.46
C GLU A 155 21.08 -22.98 -11.76
N ASP A 156 20.56 -21.77 -11.47
CA ASP A 156 21.25 -20.65 -10.80
C ASP A 156 20.57 -20.26 -9.46
N GLU A 157 19.99 -21.23 -8.76
CA GLU A 157 19.19 -21.00 -7.54
C GLU A 157 17.98 -20.04 -7.74
N GLU A 158 17.52 -19.86 -8.98
CA GLU A 158 16.40 -18.95 -9.29
C GLU A 158 15.12 -19.30 -8.54
N GLU A 159 14.85 -20.60 -8.34
CA GLU A 159 13.68 -21.05 -7.59
C GLU A 159 13.76 -20.67 -6.10
N LEU A 160 14.96 -20.62 -5.52
CA LEU A 160 15.17 -20.12 -4.15
C LEU A 160 14.85 -18.62 -4.06
N PHE A 161 15.32 -17.84 -5.05
CA PHE A 161 15.01 -16.41 -5.08
C PHE A 161 13.53 -16.15 -5.33
N GLU A 162 12.87 -16.93 -6.19
CA GLU A 162 11.41 -16.85 -6.37
C GLU A 162 10.66 -17.13 -5.07
N LEU A 163 11.05 -18.15 -4.31
CA LEU A 163 10.48 -18.42 -2.99
C LEU A 163 10.74 -17.27 -2.02
N ALA A 164 11.97 -16.73 -1.99
CA ALA A 164 12.32 -15.64 -1.06
C ALA A 164 11.61 -14.33 -1.38
N MET A 165 11.40 -14.01 -2.65
CA MET A 165 10.78 -12.76 -3.09
C MET A 165 9.25 -12.83 -3.16
N HIS A 166 8.67 -14.02 -3.41
CA HIS A 166 7.25 -14.24 -3.65
C HIS A 166 6.73 -15.46 -2.90
N ASP A 167 7.07 -15.59 -1.64
CA ASP A 167 6.90 -16.79 -0.80
C ASP A 167 5.50 -17.41 -0.85
N ARG A 168 4.47 -16.58 -0.74
CA ARG A 168 3.08 -17.03 -0.79
C ARG A 168 2.70 -17.55 -2.18
N GLN A 169 3.04 -16.80 -3.22
CA GLN A 169 2.73 -17.15 -4.61
C GLN A 169 3.47 -18.42 -5.01
N TYR A 170 4.73 -18.55 -4.60
CA TYR A 170 5.54 -19.72 -4.87
C TYR A 170 4.97 -20.99 -4.21
N ARG A 171 4.60 -20.91 -2.93
CA ARG A 171 3.94 -22.02 -2.22
C ARG A 171 2.60 -22.37 -2.84
N ASP A 172 1.78 -21.41 -3.23
CA ASP A 172 0.51 -21.63 -3.94
C ASP A 172 0.75 -22.32 -5.30
N TYR A 173 1.82 -21.98 -6.00
CA TYR A 173 2.22 -22.63 -7.25
C TYR A 173 2.67 -24.07 -7.03
N LYS A 174 3.61 -24.31 -6.14
CA LYS A 174 4.15 -25.66 -5.85
C LYS A 174 3.09 -26.61 -5.26
N SER A 175 2.16 -26.11 -4.47
CA SER A 175 1.04 -26.91 -3.93
C SER A 175 -0.10 -27.17 -4.92
N GLY A 176 -0.06 -26.56 -6.11
CA GLY A 176 -1.12 -26.65 -7.11
C GLY A 176 -2.37 -25.80 -6.84
N VAL A 177 -2.40 -25.04 -5.73
CA VAL A 177 -3.52 -24.14 -5.39
C VAL A 177 -3.70 -23.05 -6.44
N ALA A 178 -2.61 -22.47 -6.95
CA ALA A 178 -2.65 -21.47 -8.02
C ALA A 178 -3.30 -22.01 -9.29
N LYS A 179 -2.93 -23.24 -9.72
CA LYS A 179 -3.53 -23.93 -10.87
C LYS A 179 -5.03 -24.17 -10.68
N LYS A 180 -5.41 -24.62 -9.50
CA LYS A 180 -6.83 -24.88 -9.20
C LYS A 180 -7.65 -23.59 -9.26
N ARG A 181 -7.18 -22.49 -8.64
CA ARG A 181 -7.84 -21.18 -8.70
C ARG A 181 -8.02 -20.70 -10.14
N PHE A 182 -6.96 -20.80 -10.94
CA PHE A 182 -7.01 -20.41 -12.36
C PHE A 182 -8.06 -21.21 -13.13
N MET A 183 -8.14 -22.52 -12.94
CA MET A 183 -9.14 -23.37 -13.61
C MET A 183 -10.57 -23.05 -13.17
N ASP A 184 -10.78 -22.77 -11.88
CA ASP A 184 -12.09 -22.37 -11.35
C ASP A 184 -12.54 -21.01 -11.92
N ASP A 185 -11.62 -20.05 -12.03
CA ASP A 185 -11.90 -18.73 -12.62
C ASP A 185 -12.17 -18.81 -14.12
N LEU A 186 -11.44 -19.66 -14.85
CA LEU A 186 -11.67 -19.92 -16.26
C LEU A 186 -13.07 -20.52 -16.48
N GLN A 187 -13.46 -21.50 -15.65
CA GLN A 187 -14.79 -22.12 -15.74
C GLN A 187 -15.89 -21.07 -15.49
N ARG A 188 -15.75 -20.24 -14.45
CA ARG A 188 -16.71 -19.16 -14.17
C ARG A 188 -16.83 -18.17 -15.31
N ALA A 189 -15.71 -17.82 -15.95
CA ALA A 189 -15.71 -16.91 -17.10
C ALA A 189 -16.43 -17.52 -18.31
N GLN A 190 -16.22 -18.82 -18.57
CA GLN A 190 -16.90 -19.56 -19.63
C GLN A 190 -18.41 -19.66 -19.38
N ASP A 191 -18.82 -19.99 -18.16
CA ASP A 191 -20.23 -20.06 -17.77
C ASP A 191 -20.93 -18.70 -17.91
N ALA A 192 -20.26 -17.63 -17.48
CA ALA A 192 -20.78 -16.26 -17.64
C ALA A 192 -20.91 -15.82 -19.11
N ALA A 193 -20.01 -16.29 -19.98
CA ALA A 193 -20.08 -16.02 -21.42
C ALA A 193 -21.25 -16.77 -22.08
N MET A 194 -21.50 -18.00 -21.68
CA MET A 194 -22.63 -18.80 -22.19
C MET A 194 -23.98 -18.18 -21.81
N VAL A 195 -24.12 -17.69 -20.58
CA VAL A 195 -25.35 -17.01 -20.12
C VAL A 195 -25.64 -15.72 -20.90
N LYS A 196 -24.60 -15.03 -21.40
CA LYS A 196 -24.77 -13.80 -22.19
C LYS A 196 -25.08 -14.05 -23.67
N SER A 197 -24.85 -15.26 -24.16
CA SER A 197 -25.02 -15.62 -25.57
C SER A 197 -26.33 -16.40 -25.87
N GLY A 198 -27.10 -16.77 -24.86
CA GLY A 198 -28.43 -17.38 -24.94
C GLY A 198 -29.52 -16.43 -24.51
#